data_ed8a03569147cff08e421fd3e8f7ffce
#
_entry.id   ed8a03569147cff08e421fd3e8f7ffce
#
_cell.length_a   1.000
_cell.length_b   1.000
_cell.length_c   1.000
_cell.angle_alpha   90.00
_cell.angle_beta   90.00
_cell.angle_gamma   90.00
#
_symmetry.space_group_name_H-M   'P 1'
#
loop_
_entity.id
_entity.type
_entity.pdbx_description
1 polymer ?
#
loop_
_entity_poly.entity_id
_entity_poly.type
_entity_poly.pdbx_seq_one_letter_code
_entity_poly.pdbx_strand_id
1 'polypeptide(L)'
;MDKKTYKHILRQLQIELVKLQRHFIRCDDKILILFEGRDAAGKDGTIKRIVQHLSPRETRVVALGKPSDRDRSAWYFQRYVPYLPAAQELVLFNRSWYNRAGVERVMGFCSEAEHEEFMASVLAFEHMLVRSGIKLLKYYLDISKAEQRQRLNDRKIDPLTQWKTSALDDQALKKWKPYSLARNEMLTRSHNSVTPWTIVRADDKELARLNIIKDMLSRLHYADKDEQLVLSDPQIVLTYDAAYLENGVLAP
;
A
#
# COMPACT_ATOMS: atom_id res chain seq x y z
N MET A 1 -21.92 -1.66 6.34
CA MET A 1 -21.99 -3.12 6.62
C MET A 1 -22.03 -3.31 8.13
N ASP A 2 -22.80 -4.29 8.65
CA ASP A 2 -22.78 -4.57 10.07
C ASP A 2 -21.52 -5.36 10.50
N LYS A 3 -21.17 -5.26 11.79
CA LYS A 3 -19.92 -5.83 12.33
C LYS A 3 -19.86 -7.37 12.28
N LYS A 4 -21.02 -8.06 12.30
CA LYS A 4 -21.08 -9.53 12.24
C LYS A 4 -20.78 -10.00 10.82
N THR A 5 -21.39 -9.38 9.83
CA THR A 5 -21.16 -9.64 8.40
C THR A 5 -19.72 -9.34 8.01
N TYR A 6 -19.16 -8.21 8.45
CA TYR A 6 -17.73 -7.90 8.24
C TYR A 6 -16.81 -9.00 8.75
N LYS A 7 -16.98 -9.42 10.02
CA LYS A 7 -16.16 -10.48 10.62
C LYS A 7 -16.28 -11.81 9.90
N HIS A 8 -17.49 -12.15 9.44
CA HIS A 8 -17.75 -13.38 8.70
C HIS A 8 -16.99 -13.39 7.37
N ILE A 9 -17.16 -12.36 6.56
CA ILE A 9 -16.47 -12.23 5.25
C ILE A 9 -14.96 -12.19 5.44
N LEU A 10 -14.47 -11.40 6.41
CA LEU A 10 -13.04 -11.32 6.70
C LEU A 10 -12.45 -12.69 7.03
N ARG A 11 -13.14 -13.49 7.85
CA ARG A 11 -12.69 -14.84 8.19
C ARG A 11 -12.59 -15.74 6.96
N GLN A 12 -13.57 -15.70 6.06
CA GLN A 12 -13.53 -16.47 4.81
C GLN A 12 -12.33 -16.04 3.93
N LEU A 13 -12.10 -14.73 3.79
CA LEU A 13 -10.94 -14.21 3.06
C LEU A 13 -9.61 -14.59 3.73
N GLN A 14 -9.56 -14.67 5.05
CA GLN A 14 -8.36 -15.13 5.76
C GLN A 14 -8.09 -16.63 5.52
N ILE A 15 -9.11 -17.43 5.31
CA ILE A 15 -8.94 -18.83 4.86
C ILE A 15 -8.34 -18.86 3.45
N GLU A 16 -8.81 -18.01 2.52
CA GLU A 16 -8.23 -17.89 1.19
C GLU A 16 -6.76 -17.44 1.24
N LEU A 17 -6.40 -16.51 2.14
CA LEU A 17 -5.01 -16.09 2.37
C LEU A 17 -4.12 -17.26 2.82
N VAL A 18 -4.63 -18.17 3.66
CA VAL A 18 -3.89 -19.39 4.05
C VAL A 18 -3.73 -20.36 2.89
N LYS A 19 -4.73 -20.49 2.00
CA LYS A 19 -4.60 -21.28 0.76
C LYS A 19 -3.52 -20.68 -0.15
N LEU A 20 -3.52 -19.35 -0.34
CA LEU A 20 -2.48 -18.63 -1.07
C LEU A 20 -1.10 -18.87 -0.45
N GLN A 21 -0.96 -18.82 0.88
CA GLN A 21 0.31 -19.11 1.55
C GLN A 21 0.83 -20.51 1.23
N ARG A 22 -0.01 -21.52 1.32
CA ARG A 22 0.37 -22.89 0.97
C ARG A 22 0.83 -23.00 -0.48
N HIS A 23 0.22 -22.21 -1.39
CA HIS A 23 0.59 -22.17 -2.79
C HIS A 23 1.96 -21.53 -3.00
N PHE A 24 2.17 -20.29 -2.50
CA PHE A 24 3.42 -19.58 -2.77
C PHE A 24 4.65 -20.24 -2.12
N ILE A 25 4.47 -20.95 -1.00
CA ILE A 25 5.53 -21.77 -0.41
C ILE A 25 5.87 -22.95 -1.33
N ARG A 26 4.86 -23.65 -1.85
CA ARG A 26 5.08 -24.83 -2.72
C ARG A 26 5.63 -24.49 -4.10
N CYS A 27 5.29 -23.31 -4.63
CA CYS A 27 5.63 -22.90 -5.99
C CYS A 27 6.79 -21.92 -6.06
N ASP A 28 7.49 -21.66 -4.94
CA ASP A 28 8.62 -20.74 -4.86
C ASP A 28 8.30 -19.32 -5.31
N ASP A 29 7.03 -18.90 -5.15
CA ASP A 29 6.60 -17.56 -5.53
C ASP A 29 7.26 -16.47 -4.66
N LYS A 30 7.54 -15.34 -5.28
CA LYS A 30 8.03 -14.11 -4.64
C LYS A 30 6.95 -13.06 -4.76
N ILE A 31 6.29 -12.69 -3.66
CA ILE A 31 5.18 -11.75 -3.69
C ILE A 31 5.55 -10.47 -2.93
N LEU A 32 5.41 -9.33 -3.58
CA LEU A 32 5.68 -8.01 -3.01
C LEU A 32 4.45 -7.13 -3.13
N ILE A 33 3.97 -6.59 -2.00
CA ILE A 33 2.81 -5.70 -2.00
C ILE A 33 3.19 -4.37 -1.36
N LEU A 34 2.97 -3.28 -2.10
CA LEU A 34 3.20 -1.93 -1.62
C LEU A 34 1.87 -1.29 -1.20
N PHE A 35 1.85 -0.76 0.00
CA PHE A 35 0.74 0.02 0.53
C PHE A 35 1.15 1.47 0.69
N GLU A 36 0.62 2.32 -0.19
CA GLU A 36 0.79 3.77 -0.16
C GLU A 36 -0.53 4.48 0.16
N GLY A 37 -0.45 5.76 0.40
CA GLY A 37 -1.61 6.59 0.76
C GLY A 37 -1.31 7.54 1.90
N ARG A 38 -2.23 8.48 2.15
CA ARG A 38 -2.10 9.50 3.19
C ARG A 38 -1.96 8.89 4.58
N ASP A 39 -1.51 9.69 5.54
CA ASP A 39 -1.55 9.29 6.94
C ASP A 39 -2.98 9.00 7.37
N ALA A 40 -3.14 8.01 8.25
CA ALA A 40 -4.42 7.48 8.69
C ALA A 40 -5.31 6.84 7.60
N ALA A 41 -4.83 6.63 6.36
CA ALA A 41 -5.60 5.98 5.29
C ALA A 41 -6.00 4.52 5.59
N GLY A 42 -5.34 3.86 6.55
CA GLY A 42 -5.72 2.51 6.97
C GLY A 42 -4.75 1.41 6.57
N LYS A 43 -3.57 1.76 6.05
CA LYS A 43 -2.51 0.82 5.65
C LYS A 43 -2.21 -0.24 6.71
N ASP A 44 -1.80 0.17 7.92
CA ASP A 44 -1.51 -0.76 9.03
C ASP A 44 -2.66 -1.72 9.33
N GLY A 45 -3.88 -1.17 9.36
CA GLY A 45 -5.07 -1.94 9.69
C GLY A 45 -5.38 -3.00 8.64
N THR A 46 -5.11 -2.72 7.38
CA THR A 46 -5.26 -3.67 6.26
C THR A 46 -4.17 -4.73 6.32
N ILE A 47 -2.91 -4.33 6.40
CA ILE A 47 -1.77 -5.24 6.52
C ILE A 47 -1.97 -6.21 7.69
N LYS A 48 -2.36 -5.70 8.87
CA LYS A 48 -2.64 -6.54 10.04
C LYS A 48 -3.69 -7.62 9.77
N ARG A 49 -4.75 -7.35 8.97
CA ARG A 49 -5.78 -8.36 8.65
C ARG A 49 -5.29 -9.37 7.63
N ILE A 50 -4.42 -8.96 6.72
CA ILE A 50 -3.79 -9.87 5.77
C ILE A 50 -2.89 -10.87 6.50
N VAL A 51 -1.97 -10.39 7.33
CA VAL A 51 -0.95 -11.26 7.95
C VAL A 51 -1.43 -12.02 9.19
N GLN A 52 -2.62 -11.75 9.70
CA GLN A 52 -3.09 -12.20 11.02
C GLN A 52 -2.99 -13.71 11.24
N HIS A 53 -3.18 -14.49 10.20
CA HIS A 53 -3.16 -15.97 10.26
C HIS A 53 -2.10 -16.58 9.34
N LEU A 54 -1.19 -15.77 8.80
CA LEU A 54 -0.09 -16.23 7.97
C LEU A 54 1.14 -16.51 8.83
N SER A 55 1.98 -17.41 8.35
CA SER A 55 3.25 -17.75 9.00
C SER A 55 4.22 -16.57 8.99
N PRO A 56 4.76 -16.15 10.13
CA PRO A 56 5.74 -15.07 10.19
C PRO A 56 7.12 -15.44 9.63
N ARG A 57 7.34 -16.70 9.27
CA ARG A 57 8.58 -17.15 8.63
C ARG A 57 8.62 -16.76 7.16
N GLU A 58 7.50 -16.94 6.47
CA GLU A 58 7.37 -16.70 5.02
C GLU A 58 6.62 -15.38 4.72
N THR A 59 6.05 -14.72 5.75
CA THR A 59 5.34 -13.46 5.58
C THR A 59 5.98 -12.37 6.43
N ARG A 60 6.45 -11.30 5.77
CA ARG A 60 7.12 -10.19 6.46
C ARG A 60 6.41 -8.87 6.20
N VAL A 61 6.33 -8.03 7.23
CA VAL A 61 5.85 -6.65 7.13
C VAL A 61 7.05 -5.72 7.28
N VAL A 62 7.24 -4.86 6.30
CA VAL A 62 8.33 -3.88 6.27
C VAL A 62 7.75 -2.48 6.44
N ALA A 63 8.19 -1.77 7.47
CA ALA A 63 7.81 -0.39 7.76
C ALA A 63 9.09 0.37 8.14
N LEU A 64 9.80 0.90 7.15
CA LEU A 64 11.06 1.58 7.40
C LEU A 64 10.81 2.96 8.00
N GLY A 65 11.57 3.27 9.03
CA GLY A 65 11.57 4.57 9.68
C GLY A 65 12.26 5.67 8.85
N LYS A 66 12.57 6.79 9.49
CA LYS A 66 13.37 7.87 8.87
C LYS A 66 14.71 7.33 8.41
N PRO A 67 15.19 7.71 7.20
CA PRO A 67 16.51 7.31 6.72
C PRO A 67 17.63 7.74 7.67
N SER A 68 18.60 6.87 7.91
CA SER A 68 19.86 7.20 8.57
C SER A 68 20.73 8.05 7.65
N ASP A 69 21.81 8.64 8.16
CA ASP A 69 22.76 9.40 7.34
C ASP A 69 23.43 8.50 6.30
N ARG A 70 23.69 7.23 6.65
CA ARG A 70 24.16 6.23 5.70
C ARG A 70 23.15 5.97 4.58
N ASP A 71 21.85 5.81 4.91
CA ASP A 71 20.81 5.62 3.89
C ASP A 71 20.72 6.80 2.93
N ARG A 72 20.91 8.03 3.44
CA ARG A 72 20.86 9.24 2.62
C ARG A 72 22.05 9.37 1.66
N SER A 73 23.22 8.87 2.04
CA SER A 73 24.43 8.89 1.20
C SER A 73 24.52 7.71 0.22
N ALA A 74 23.64 6.71 0.37
CA ALA A 74 23.59 5.54 -0.49
C ALA A 74 22.64 5.75 -1.68
N TRP A 75 22.73 4.87 -2.68
CA TRP A 75 21.73 4.80 -3.73
C TRP A 75 20.34 4.60 -3.12
N TYR A 76 19.38 5.40 -3.56
CA TYR A 76 18.09 5.52 -2.87
C TYR A 76 17.36 4.19 -2.64
N PHE A 77 17.36 3.30 -3.63
CA PHE A 77 16.67 2.00 -3.51
C PHE A 77 17.42 1.01 -2.61
N GLN A 78 18.71 1.25 -2.33
CA GLN A 78 19.55 0.33 -1.56
C GLN A 78 18.97 0.00 -0.18
N ARG A 79 18.30 0.95 0.47
CA ARG A 79 17.67 0.71 1.77
C ARG A 79 16.46 -0.22 1.72
N TYR A 80 15.87 -0.43 0.54
CA TYR A 80 14.70 -1.29 0.34
C TYR A 80 15.09 -2.69 -0.17
N VAL A 81 16.16 -2.79 -0.94
CA VAL A 81 16.62 -4.03 -1.56
C VAL A 81 16.79 -5.20 -0.56
N PRO A 82 17.36 -5.02 0.65
CA PRO A 82 17.51 -6.13 1.61
C PRO A 82 16.18 -6.72 2.11
N TYR A 83 15.08 -6.04 1.89
CA TYR A 83 13.75 -6.46 2.34
C TYR A 83 12.88 -7.04 1.22
N LEU A 84 13.39 -7.13 -0.01
CA LEU A 84 12.66 -7.75 -1.12
C LEU A 84 12.43 -9.24 -0.85
N PRO A 85 11.34 -9.82 -1.42
CA PRO A 85 11.04 -11.23 -1.18
C PRO A 85 12.04 -12.17 -1.87
N ALA A 86 12.48 -13.18 -1.14
CA ALA A 86 13.06 -14.39 -1.70
C ALA A 86 11.95 -15.36 -2.15
N ALA A 87 12.33 -16.51 -2.72
CA ALA A 87 11.40 -17.60 -3.00
C ALA A 87 10.62 -17.99 -1.74
N GLN A 88 9.33 -18.33 -1.88
CA GLN A 88 8.42 -18.70 -0.80
C GLN A 88 8.08 -17.56 0.17
N GLU A 89 8.28 -16.30 -0.23
CA GLU A 89 8.01 -15.17 0.65
C GLU A 89 6.92 -14.23 0.11
N LEU A 90 6.07 -13.78 1.04
CA LEU A 90 5.16 -12.65 0.89
C LEU A 90 5.66 -11.48 1.74
N VAL A 91 6.01 -10.38 1.09
CA VAL A 91 6.47 -9.16 1.77
C VAL A 91 5.50 -8.03 1.53
N LEU A 92 5.06 -7.38 2.62
CA LEU A 92 4.14 -6.24 2.58
C LEU A 92 4.87 -4.98 3.07
N PHE A 93 5.00 -4.00 2.21
CA PHE A 93 5.57 -2.70 2.57
C PHE A 93 4.48 -1.74 3.04
N ASN A 94 4.57 -1.28 4.28
CA ASN A 94 3.80 -0.15 4.79
C ASN A 94 4.59 1.13 4.53
N ARG A 95 4.30 1.81 3.44
CA ARG A 95 5.13 2.78 2.73
C ARG A 95 6.37 2.12 2.10
N SER A 96 6.79 2.62 0.99
CA SER A 96 7.86 2.06 0.18
C SER A 96 8.83 3.14 -0.32
N TRP A 97 9.55 2.84 -1.37
CA TRP A 97 10.36 3.82 -2.11
C TRP A 97 9.56 5.02 -2.62
N TYR A 98 8.24 4.90 -2.75
CA TYR A 98 7.38 6.03 -3.08
C TYR A 98 7.28 7.12 -2.00
N ASN A 99 7.91 6.94 -0.83
CA ASN A 99 8.15 8.03 0.11
C ASN A 99 8.83 9.23 -0.56
N ARG A 100 9.75 9.01 -1.53
CA ARG A 100 10.42 10.06 -2.29
C ARG A 100 9.45 10.90 -3.11
N ALA A 101 8.45 10.28 -3.75
CA ALA A 101 7.41 10.99 -4.49
C ALA A 101 6.33 11.62 -3.59
N GLY A 102 6.20 11.17 -2.35
CA GLY A 102 5.18 11.60 -1.40
C GLY A 102 5.73 12.45 -0.28
N VAL A 103 5.89 11.85 0.90
CA VAL A 103 6.23 12.56 2.13
C VAL A 103 7.58 13.28 2.06
N GLU A 104 8.59 12.70 1.42
CA GLU A 104 9.92 13.34 1.35
C GLU A 104 9.88 14.62 0.53
N ARG A 105 9.21 14.61 -0.62
CA ARG A 105 9.01 15.81 -1.44
C ARG A 105 8.17 16.87 -0.73
N VAL A 106 7.01 16.50 -0.21
CA VAL A 106 6.07 17.45 0.41
C VAL A 106 6.66 18.11 1.66
N MET A 107 7.50 17.37 2.40
CA MET A 107 8.11 17.87 3.64
C MET A 107 9.48 18.52 3.40
N GLY A 108 10.00 18.50 2.18
CA GLY A 108 11.32 19.03 1.86
C GLY A 108 12.47 18.18 2.41
N PHE A 109 12.27 16.86 2.51
CA PHE A 109 13.30 15.91 2.97
C PHE A 109 14.20 15.40 1.84
N CYS A 110 13.87 15.73 0.61
CA CYS A 110 14.69 15.53 -0.56
C CYS A 110 14.69 16.79 -1.42
N SER A 111 15.72 16.96 -2.22
CA SER A 111 15.81 18.00 -3.25
C SER A 111 14.93 17.67 -4.46
N GLU A 112 14.65 18.67 -5.30
CA GLU A 112 13.92 18.43 -6.56
C GLU A 112 14.72 17.51 -7.50
N ALA A 113 16.04 17.65 -7.55
CA ALA A 113 16.91 16.77 -8.36
C ALA A 113 16.81 15.30 -7.92
N GLU A 114 16.78 15.02 -6.62
CA GLU A 114 16.61 13.66 -6.09
C GLU A 114 15.22 13.10 -6.38
N HIS A 115 14.20 13.96 -6.34
CA HIS A 115 12.84 13.56 -6.71
C HIS A 115 12.77 13.20 -8.20
N GLU A 116 13.30 14.03 -9.10
CA GLU A 116 13.30 13.78 -10.54
C GLU A 116 14.09 12.52 -10.91
N GLU A 117 15.26 12.32 -10.30
CA GLU A 117 16.05 11.09 -10.48
C GLU A 117 15.27 9.85 -10.05
N PHE A 118 14.57 9.92 -8.92
CA PHE A 118 13.68 8.84 -8.47
C PHE A 118 12.57 8.57 -9.49
N MET A 119 11.87 9.61 -9.94
CA MET A 119 10.75 9.45 -10.89
C MET A 119 11.22 8.92 -12.26
N ALA A 120 12.45 9.22 -12.66
CA ALA A 120 13.05 8.70 -13.89
C ALA A 120 13.44 7.21 -13.77
N SER A 121 13.84 6.76 -12.58
CA SER A 121 14.41 5.42 -12.38
C SER A 121 13.43 4.38 -11.81
N VAL A 122 12.34 4.81 -11.14
CA VAL A 122 11.46 3.90 -10.40
C VAL A 122 10.81 2.82 -11.27
N LEU A 123 10.38 3.15 -12.49
CA LEU A 123 9.78 2.18 -13.40
C LEU A 123 10.79 1.12 -13.86
N ALA A 124 12.02 1.54 -14.17
CA ALA A 124 13.09 0.61 -14.53
C ALA A 124 13.41 -0.34 -13.37
N PHE A 125 13.47 0.17 -12.15
CA PHE A 125 13.66 -0.62 -10.93
C PHE A 125 12.55 -1.66 -10.75
N GLU A 126 11.28 -1.26 -10.82
CA GLU A 126 10.13 -2.16 -10.68
C GLU A 126 10.09 -3.21 -11.79
N HIS A 127 10.41 -2.83 -13.04
CA HIS A 127 10.48 -3.77 -14.16
C HIS A 127 11.59 -4.82 -13.96
N MET A 128 12.74 -4.44 -13.37
CA MET A 128 13.78 -5.41 -13.00
C MET A 128 13.27 -6.41 -11.96
N LEU A 129 12.51 -5.95 -10.95
CA LEU A 129 11.91 -6.82 -9.94
C LEU A 129 10.93 -7.82 -10.57
N VAL A 130 10.02 -7.34 -11.44
CA VAL A 130 9.05 -8.21 -12.12
C VAL A 130 9.75 -9.23 -13.03
N ARG A 131 10.77 -8.81 -13.80
CA ARG A 131 11.57 -9.71 -14.65
C ARG A 131 12.34 -10.77 -13.84
N SER A 132 12.67 -10.48 -12.56
CA SER A 132 13.27 -11.46 -11.64
C SER A 132 12.26 -12.45 -11.05
N GLY A 133 10.99 -12.38 -11.46
CA GLY A 133 9.91 -13.25 -11.02
C GLY A 133 9.17 -12.77 -9.78
N ILE A 134 9.37 -11.52 -9.35
CA ILE A 134 8.60 -10.93 -8.25
C ILE A 134 7.21 -10.51 -8.76
N LYS A 135 6.16 -11.01 -8.12
CA LYS A 135 4.77 -10.59 -8.33
C LYS A 135 4.53 -9.32 -7.52
N LEU A 136 4.59 -8.16 -8.19
CA LEU A 136 4.47 -6.84 -7.57
C LEU A 136 3.05 -6.30 -7.66
N LEU A 137 2.42 -5.99 -6.52
CA LEU A 137 1.13 -5.31 -6.43
C LEU A 137 1.30 -3.95 -5.75
N LYS A 138 0.68 -2.90 -6.28
CA LYS A 138 0.74 -1.54 -5.73
C LYS A 138 -0.65 -1.02 -5.40
N TYR A 139 -0.89 -0.69 -4.14
CA TYR A 139 -2.14 -0.11 -3.65
C TYR A 139 -1.93 1.30 -3.13
N TYR A 140 -2.73 2.25 -3.63
CA TYR A 140 -2.84 3.58 -3.06
C TYR A 140 -4.20 3.73 -2.35
N LEU A 141 -4.17 3.86 -1.02
CA LEU A 141 -5.37 4.08 -0.21
C LEU A 141 -5.70 5.57 -0.20
N ASP A 142 -6.74 5.94 -0.94
CA ASP A 142 -7.24 7.31 -1.02
C ASP A 142 -8.35 7.55 -0.01
N ILE A 143 -8.23 8.64 0.75
CA ILE A 143 -9.24 9.08 1.73
C ILE A 143 -9.54 10.54 1.58
N SER A 144 -10.75 10.94 1.95
CA SER A 144 -11.16 12.33 2.02
C SER A 144 -10.45 13.09 3.14
N LYS A 145 -10.35 14.42 2.99
CA LYS A 145 -9.77 15.30 4.02
C LYS A 145 -10.57 15.24 5.33
N ALA A 146 -11.88 15.11 5.23
CA ALA A 146 -12.76 14.99 6.37
C ALA A 146 -12.48 13.70 7.15
N GLU A 147 -12.40 12.59 6.46
CA GLU A 147 -12.11 11.28 7.05
C GLU A 147 -10.69 11.23 7.66
N GLN A 148 -9.68 11.81 6.98
CA GLN A 148 -8.34 11.90 7.55
C GLN A 148 -8.34 12.68 8.86
N ARG A 149 -9.02 13.84 8.91
CA ARG A 149 -9.12 14.65 10.12
C ARG A 149 -9.77 13.88 11.26
N GLN A 150 -10.89 13.20 10.97
CA GLN A 150 -11.58 12.37 11.96
C GLN A 150 -10.65 11.29 12.53
N ARG A 151 -9.98 10.54 11.66
CA ARG A 151 -9.07 9.46 12.08
C ARG A 151 -7.87 9.94 12.88
N LEU A 152 -7.32 11.11 12.55
CA LEU A 152 -6.23 11.71 13.31
C LEU A 152 -6.69 12.16 14.70
N ASN A 153 -7.92 12.69 14.82
CA ASN A 153 -8.52 13.02 16.11
C ASN A 153 -8.77 11.76 16.95
N ASP A 154 -9.37 10.73 16.38
CA ASP A 154 -9.61 9.44 17.06
C ASP A 154 -8.30 8.84 17.59
N ARG A 155 -7.21 8.94 16.81
CA ARG A 155 -5.89 8.46 17.21
C ARG A 155 -5.34 9.15 18.46
N LYS A 156 -5.61 10.45 18.62
CA LYS A 156 -5.19 11.23 19.80
C LYS A 156 -5.93 10.79 21.07
N ILE A 157 -7.14 10.28 20.92
CA ILE A 157 -8.03 9.92 22.05
C ILE A 157 -7.85 8.44 22.46
N ASP A 158 -7.70 7.54 21.49
CA ASP A 158 -7.61 6.10 21.75
C ASP A 158 -6.23 5.71 22.30
N PRO A 159 -6.13 5.23 23.56
CA PRO A 159 -4.86 4.83 24.19
C PRO A 159 -4.09 3.76 23.41
N LEU A 160 -4.78 2.89 22.65
CA LEU A 160 -4.16 1.84 21.84
C LEU A 160 -3.51 2.38 20.55
N THR A 161 -3.78 3.62 20.19
CA THR A 161 -3.28 4.22 18.95
C THR A 161 -2.51 5.53 19.15
N GLN A 162 -2.49 6.10 20.35
CA GLN A 162 -1.76 7.34 20.70
C GLN A 162 -0.26 7.26 20.32
N TRP A 163 0.37 6.11 20.47
CA TRP A 163 1.77 5.90 20.11
C TRP A 163 2.07 6.15 18.61
N LYS A 164 1.05 6.17 17.75
CA LYS A 164 1.16 6.48 16.31
C LYS A 164 1.13 7.98 16.05
N THR A 165 0.82 8.80 17.04
CA THR A 165 0.75 10.27 16.88
C THR A 165 2.17 10.80 16.65
N SER A 166 2.31 11.63 15.63
CA SER A 166 3.58 12.25 15.27
C SER A 166 3.41 13.74 14.99
N ALA A 167 4.50 14.49 15.07
CA ALA A 167 4.51 15.90 14.66
C ALA A 167 4.13 16.13 13.19
N LEU A 168 4.19 15.07 12.36
CA LEU A 168 3.79 15.11 10.96
C LEU A 168 2.27 15.05 10.78
N ASP A 169 1.51 14.52 11.74
CA ASP A 169 0.05 14.40 11.65
C ASP A 169 -0.64 15.76 11.48
N ASP A 170 -0.20 16.77 12.25
CA ASP A 170 -0.73 18.12 12.14
C ASP A 170 -0.31 18.82 10.83
N GLN A 171 0.88 18.50 10.32
CA GLN A 171 1.39 18.96 9.03
C GLN A 171 0.63 18.32 7.86
N ALA A 172 0.21 17.05 7.97
CA ALA A 172 -0.48 16.34 6.91
C ALA A 172 -1.79 17.03 6.48
N LEU A 173 -2.56 17.56 7.44
CA LEU A 173 -3.79 18.30 7.15
C LEU A 173 -3.52 19.70 6.57
N LYS A 174 -2.48 20.40 7.06
CA LYS A 174 -2.08 21.71 6.55
C LYS A 174 -1.56 21.63 5.12
N LYS A 175 -0.83 20.59 4.81
CA LYS A 175 -0.22 20.35 3.47
C LYS A 175 -1.11 19.48 2.57
N TRP A 176 -2.43 19.49 2.76
CA TRP A 176 -3.36 18.66 1.99
C TRP A 176 -3.17 18.81 0.50
N LYS A 177 -3.19 20.05 -0.04
CA LYS A 177 -3.03 20.34 -1.46
C LYS A 177 -1.65 19.90 -2.01
N PRO A 178 -0.51 20.24 -1.35
CA PRO A 178 0.79 19.69 -1.75
C PRO A 178 0.83 18.15 -1.84
N TYR A 179 0.20 17.45 -0.88
CA TYR A 179 0.10 16.00 -0.92
C TYR A 179 -0.79 15.49 -2.08
N SER A 180 -1.87 16.22 -2.43
CA SER A 180 -2.70 15.86 -3.59
C SER A 180 -1.91 16.00 -4.89
N LEU A 181 -1.15 17.08 -5.06
CA LEU A 181 -0.30 17.29 -6.24
C LEU A 181 0.79 16.22 -6.35
N ALA A 182 1.48 15.93 -5.26
CA ALA A 182 2.51 14.89 -5.21
C ALA A 182 1.95 13.50 -5.54
N ARG A 183 0.77 13.14 -5.00
CA ARG A 183 0.06 11.91 -5.34
C ARG A 183 -0.27 11.85 -6.83
N ASN A 184 -0.85 12.91 -7.36
CA ASN A 184 -1.28 12.95 -8.76
C ASN A 184 -0.09 12.72 -9.70
N GLU A 185 1.01 13.43 -9.47
CA GLU A 185 2.24 13.26 -10.23
C GLU A 185 2.82 11.86 -10.09
N MET A 186 2.92 11.34 -8.87
CA MET A 186 3.38 9.99 -8.60
C MET A 186 2.58 8.95 -9.38
N LEU A 187 1.26 9.00 -9.30
CA LEU A 187 0.39 8.06 -10.00
C LEU A 187 0.55 8.17 -11.51
N THR A 188 0.53 9.38 -12.06
CA THR A 188 0.66 9.61 -13.51
C THR A 188 2.00 9.14 -14.06
N ARG A 189 3.10 9.43 -13.36
CA ARG A 189 4.45 9.13 -13.85
C ARG A 189 4.90 7.70 -13.58
N SER A 190 4.24 6.97 -12.65
CA SER A 190 4.65 5.63 -12.28
C SER A 190 3.59 4.55 -12.50
N HIS A 191 2.44 4.89 -13.09
CA HIS A 191 1.47 3.90 -13.57
C HIS A 191 1.89 3.35 -14.94
N ASN A 192 1.81 2.04 -15.10
CA ASN A 192 2.06 1.35 -16.37
C ASN A 192 1.40 -0.04 -16.36
N SER A 193 1.38 -0.72 -17.51
CA SER A 193 0.74 -2.04 -17.65
C SER A 193 1.46 -3.18 -16.93
N VAL A 194 2.76 -3.06 -16.64
CA VAL A 194 3.56 -4.10 -15.98
C VAL A 194 3.38 -4.04 -14.46
N THR A 195 3.39 -2.83 -13.89
CA THR A 195 3.23 -2.58 -12.46
C THR A 195 2.17 -1.50 -12.22
N PRO A 196 0.88 -1.81 -12.50
CA PRO A 196 -0.19 -0.83 -12.40
C PRO A 196 -0.45 -0.41 -10.96
N TRP A 197 -0.81 0.85 -10.76
CA TRP A 197 -1.41 1.31 -9.52
C TRP A 197 -2.85 0.87 -9.40
N THR A 198 -3.21 0.41 -8.22
CA THR A 198 -4.59 0.15 -7.81
C THR A 198 -5.00 1.20 -6.79
N ILE A 199 -6.03 1.96 -7.11
CA ILE A 199 -6.62 2.94 -6.21
C ILE A 199 -7.67 2.26 -5.33
N VAL A 200 -7.65 2.57 -4.04
CA VAL A 200 -8.63 2.06 -3.08
C VAL A 200 -9.34 3.23 -2.41
N ARG A 201 -10.64 3.33 -2.59
CA ARG A 201 -11.49 4.29 -1.87
C ARG A 201 -11.61 3.84 -0.41
N ALA A 202 -10.91 4.53 0.48
CA ALA A 202 -10.64 4.05 1.83
C ALA A 202 -11.35 4.83 2.96
N ASP A 203 -12.37 5.61 2.64
CA ASP A 203 -13.18 6.31 3.66
C ASP A 203 -13.92 5.29 4.55
N ASP A 204 -14.44 4.21 4.00
CA ASP A 204 -14.88 3.08 4.82
C ASP A 204 -13.74 2.07 5.00
N LYS A 205 -13.22 2.00 6.24
CA LYS A 205 -12.08 1.13 6.60
C LYS A 205 -12.38 -0.36 6.40
N GLU A 206 -13.61 -0.78 6.64
CA GLU A 206 -14.02 -2.19 6.60
C GLU A 206 -14.19 -2.65 5.16
N LEU A 207 -14.88 -1.85 4.34
CA LEU A 207 -15.04 -2.10 2.91
C LEU A 207 -13.69 -2.09 2.19
N ALA A 208 -12.83 -1.09 2.45
CA ALA A 208 -11.50 -1.01 1.86
C ALA A 208 -10.66 -2.25 2.17
N ARG A 209 -10.63 -2.71 3.43
CA ARG A 209 -9.87 -3.90 3.84
C ARG A 209 -10.32 -5.16 3.14
N LEU A 210 -11.64 -5.42 3.11
CA LEU A 210 -12.17 -6.60 2.43
C LEU A 210 -11.84 -6.57 0.95
N ASN A 211 -12.03 -5.42 0.30
CA ASN A 211 -11.85 -5.31 -1.14
C ASN A 211 -10.38 -5.33 -1.57
N ILE A 212 -9.45 -4.81 -0.76
CA ILE A 212 -8.01 -5.01 -1.01
C ILE A 212 -7.64 -6.49 -0.95
N ILE A 213 -8.12 -7.22 0.09
CA ILE A 213 -7.83 -8.65 0.22
C ILE A 213 -8.40 -9.43 -0.95
N LYS A 214 -9.62 -9.13 -1.37
CA LYS A 214 -10.28 -9.73 -2.54
C LYS A 214 -9.48 -9.48 -3.82
N ASP A 215 -9.12 -8.23 -4.11
CA ASP A 215 -8.35 -7.86 -5.30
C ASP A 215 -6.97 -8.55 -5.32
N MET A 216 -6.28 -8.58 -4.18
CA MET A 216 -5.01 -9.29 -4.04
C MET A 216 -5.15 -10.78 -4.36
N LEU A 217 -6.16 -11.44 -3.79
CA LEU A 217 -6.44 -12.86 -3.99
C LEU A 217 -6.87 -13.16 -5.42
N SER A 218 -7.66 -12.30 -6.05
CA SER A 218 -8.10 -12.48 -7.44
C SER A 218 -6.94 -12.45 -8.43
N ARG A 219 -5.93 -11.60 -8.19
CA ARG A 219 -4.76 -11.43 -9.07
C ARG A 219 -3.69 -12.49 -8.89
N LEU A 220 -3.65 -13.16 -7.75
CA LEU A 220 -2.65 -14.18 -7.45
C LEU A 220 -3.24 -15.57 -7.72
N HIS A 221 -2.47 -16.42 -8.41
CA HIS A 221 -2.89 -17.79 -8.66
C HIS A 221 -2.65 -18.67 -7.43
N TYR A 222 -3.63 -19.52 -7.09
CA TYR A 222 -3.51 -20.60 -6.10
C TYR A 222 -4.63 -21.62 -6.27
N ALA A 223 -4.42 -22.83 -5.76
CA ALA A 223 -5.38 -23.92 -5.85
C ALA A 223 -6.58 -23.70 -4.93
N ASP A 224 -7.73 -24.25 -5.32
CA ASP A 224 -8.98 -24.25 -4.54
C ASP A 224 -9.49 -22.84 -4.18
N LYS A 225 -9.21 -21.86 -5.04
CA LYS A 225 -9.69 -20.49 -4.89
C LYS A 225 -11.23 -20.42 -5.00
N ASP A 226 -11.86 -19.75 -4.07
CA ASP A 226 -13.27 -19.36 -4.21
C ASP A 226 -13.37 -18.09 -5.07
N GLU A 227 -13.53 -18.26 -6.39
CA GLU A 227 -13.54 -17.17 -7.36
C GLU A 227 -14.68 -16.16 -7.11
N GLN A 228 -15.80 -16.60 -6.53
CA GLN A 228 -16.93 -15.70 -6.20
C GLN A 228 -16.62 -14.84 -4.97
N LEU A 229 -16.02 -15.43 -3.96
CA LEU A 229 -15.65 -14.74 -2.74
C LEU A 229 -14.61 -13.64 -2.98
N VAL A 230 -13.66 -13.87 -3.90
CA VAL A 230 -12.54 -12.95 -4.15
C VAL A 230 -12.86 -11.85 -5.16
N LEU A 231 -14.09 -11.75 -5.66
CA LEU A 231 -14.49 -10.64 -6.51
C LEU A 231 -14.51 -9.33 -5.70
N SER A 232 -13.66 -8.40 -6.06
CA SER A 232 -13.63 -7.05 -5.47
C SER A 232 -14.72 -6.17 -6.07
N ASP A 233 -15.21 -5.23 -5.27
CA ASP A 233 -16.16 -4.21 -5.72
C ASP A 233 -15.41 -3.17 -6.57
N PRO A 234 -15.76 -3.00 -7.86
CA PRO A 234 -15.12 -2.04 -8.75
C PRO A 234 -15.38 -0.57 -8.38
N GLN A 235 -16.30 -0.30 -7.44
CA GLN A 235 -16.50 1.04 -6.89
C GLN A 235 -15.51 1.36 -5.75
N ILE A 236 -14.91 0.34 -5.16
CA ILE A 236 -13.96 0.47 -4.04
C ILE A 236 -12.52 0.31 -4.50
N VAL A 237 -12.26 -0.65 -5.39
CA VAL A 237 -10.92 -0.96 -5.91
C VAL A 237 -10.91 -0.76 -7.42
N LEU A 238 -10.08 0.18 -7.87
CA LEU A 238 -10.01 0.61 -9.27
C LEU A 238 -8.57 0.56 -9.76
N THR A 239 -8.35 0.06 -10.97
CA THR A 239 -7.06 0.31 -11.65
C THR A 239 -6.96 1.81 -11.93
N TYR A 240 -5.81 2.42 -11.63
CA TYR A 240 -5.62 3.86 -11.87
C TYR A 240 -5.87 4.22 -13.33
N ASP A 241 -6.58 5.31 -13.54
CA ASP A 241 -6.80 5.97 -14.82
C ASP A 241 -6.54 7.47 -14.65
N ALA A 242 -5.86 8.10 -15.62
CA ALA A 242 -5.55 9.52 -15.55
C ALA A 242 -6.81 10.41 -15.48
N ALA A 243 -7.93 9.95 -16.03
CA ALA A 243 -9.21 10.65 -15.93
C ALA A 243 -9.70 10.83 -14.48
N TYR A 244 -9.20 10.02 -13.54
CA TYR A 244 -9.57 10.13 -12.11
C TYR A 244 -9.06 11.42 -11.45
N LEU A 245 -8.10 12.09 -12.07
CA LEU A 245 -7.61 13.38 -11.61
C LEU A 245 -8.59 14.52 -11.87
N GLU A 246 -9.43 14.37 -12.92
CA GLU A 246 -10.33 15.42 -13.38
C GLU A 246 -11.79 15.18 -12.94
N ASN A 247 -12.21 13.93 -12.86
CA ASN A 247 -13.61 13.56 -12.60
C ASN A 247 -13.97 13.38 -11.12
N GLY A 248 -13.06 13.72 -10.19
CA GLY A 248 -13.33 13.69 -8.75
C GLY A 248 -13.38 12.29 -8.12
N VAL A 249 -12.87 11.26 -8.79
CA VAL A 249 -12.75 9.90 -8.21
C VAL A 249 -11.71 9.90 -7.08
N LEU A 250 -10.61 10.63 -7.28
CA LEU A 250 -9.60 10.84 -6.23
C LEU A 250 -9.97 12.05 -5.36
N ALA A 251 -9.70 11.96 -4.07
CA ALA A 251 -9.88 13.08 -3.14
C ALA A 251 -9.05 14.30 -3.57
N PRO A 252 -9.64 15.51 -3.61
CA PRO A 252 -9.00 16.72 -4.15
C PRO A 252 -7.75 17.17 -3.35
#